data_c471d69951c55f44c70fcb09a592089b
#
_entry.id   c471d69951c55f44c70fcb09a592089b
#
_cell.length_a   1.000
_cell.length_b   1.000
_cell.length_c   1.000
_cell.angle_alpha   90.00
_cell.angle_beta   90.00
_cell.angle_gamma   90.00
#
_symmetry.space_group_name_H-M   'P 1'
#
loop_
_entity.id
_entity.type
_entity.pdbx_description
1 polymer ?
#
loop_
_entity_poly.entity_id
_entity_poly.type
_entity_poly.pdbx_seq_one_letter_code
_entity_poly.pdbx_strand_id
1 'polypeptide(L)'
;AKEVVAALGSGKPFGLGLSAAGRRHSRGGLKVGFNWLPTGLTWPLLLVKKIHLLFYQMAHCVTLVQLSISCDHLIDKDIGSKSDPLCVLLQDVGGGSWAELGRTEQVRNCSSPEFSKTLQLEYRFETVQKLRFGIYDIDNKTPELRDDDFLGGAECSLGQVCRQDLTLPVILKLPSLLENLLAQELKDNRVVTMEVEARNLDKKVCLEDFLGKSDPFLEFFRQGDGKWHLVYRSEVIKNNLNPTWKRFSVPVQHFCGGNPSTPIQVRCSDYDSDGSHDLIGTFHTSLAQLQAVPAEFECIHPEKQQKKKSYKNSGTIRVKICRVETEYSFLDYVMGGCQINFTVGVDFTGSNGDPSSPDSLHYLSPTGVNEYLMALWSVGSVVQDYDSDKLFPAFGFGAQVPPDWQVSHEFALNFNPSNPYCAGIQGIVDAYRQALPQVRLYGPTNFAPIINHVARFAAQAAHQGTASQYFVLLLLTDGAVTDVEATREAVVHASNLPMSVIIVGVGGADFEAMEQLDADGGPLHTRSGQAAARDIVQFVPYRRFQNAPREALAQTVLAEVPTQLVSYFRAQGWAPLKPLPPSAKDPAQAPQA
;
A
#
# COMPACT_ATOMS: atom_id res chain seq x y z
N ALA A 1 -1.64 19.30 8.92
CA ALA A 1 -1.86 17.96 9.46
C ALA A 1 -1.21 17.76 10.83
N LYS A 2 0.07 18.18 11.03
CA LYS A 2 0.74 18.06 12.35
C LYS A 2 0.09 18.94 13.44
N GLU A 3 -0.45 20.11 13.11
CA GLU A 3 -1.14 20.99 14.06
C GLU A 3 -2.53 20.46 14.47
N VAL A 4 -3.23 19.74 13.60
CA VAL A 4 -4.53 19.13 13.90
C VAL A 4 -4.40 17.92 14.82
N VAL A 5 -3.33 17.14 14.67
CA VAL A 5 -3.04 15.98 15.55
C VAL A 5 -2.64 16.42 16.96
N ALA A 6 -1.93 17.57 17.10
CA ALA A 6 -1.58 18.13 18.41
C ALA A 6 -2.81 18.64 19.19
N ALA A 7 -3.86 19.11 18.49
CA ALA A 7 -5.09 19.61 19.11
C ALA A 7 -6.00 18.50 19.66
N LEU A 8 -5.96 17.31 19.06
CA LEU A 8 -6.78 16.17 19.49
C LEU A 8 -6.21 15.40 20.70
N GLY A 9 -4.93 15.60 21.02
CA GLY A 9 -4.26 14.93 22.13
C GLY A 9 -4.28 15.66 23.48
N SER A 10 -4.75 16.92 23.55
CA SER A 10 -4.57 17.77 24.74
C SER A 10 -5.82 18.02 25.59
N GLY A 11 -6.97 17.45 25.26
CA GLY A 11 -8.17 17.45 26.15
C GLY A 11 -8.66 18.82 26.66
N LYS A 12 -8.35 19.95 25.98
CA LYS A 12 -8.84 21.27 26.37
C LYS A 12 -10.00 21.72 25.47
N PRO A 13 -11.11 22.25 26.03
CA PRO A 13 -12.25 22.69 25.23
C PRO A 13 -11.92 23.99 24.49
N PHE A 14 -12.26 24.03 23.20
CA PHE A 14 -12.22 25.22 22.36
C PHE A 14 -13.29 26.23 22.82
N GLY A 15 -12.87 27.34 23.37
CA GLY A 15 -13.73 28.51 23.63
C GLY A 15 -13.87 29.34 22.35
N LEU A 16 -15.06 29.36 21.76
CA LEU A 16 -15.46 30.33 20.74
C LEU A 16 -15.67 31.68 21.41
N GLY A 17 -14.74 32.59 21.28
CA GLY A 17 -14.87 34.00 21.68
C GLY A 17 -15.78 34.75 20.70
N LEU A 18 -17.02 35.01 21.11
CA LEU A 18 -17.86 36.06 20.52
C LEU A 18 -17.74 37.32 21.35
N SER A 19 -17.13 38.38 20.79
CA SER A 19 -17.19 39.71 21.35
C SER A 19 -18.57 40.32 21.13
N ALA A 20 -19.26 40.61 22.21
CA ALA A 20 -20.39 41.53 22.18
C ALA A 20 -20.30 42.47 23.36
N ALA A 21 -20.24 43.76 23.07
CA ALA A 21 -20.30 44.84 24.01
C ALA A 21 -21.74 45.05 24.53
N GLY A 22 -21.85 45.28 25.83
CA GLY A 22 -22.90 46.19 26.33
C GLY A 22 -24.01 45.65 27.20
N ARG A 23 -23.92 46.03 28.47
CA ARG A 23 -24.95 46.41 29.46
C ARG A 23 -25.75 45.35 30.24
N ARG A 24 -25.63 45.55 31.52
CA ARG A 24 -26.30 45.02 32.71
C ARG A 24 -27.82 44.85 32.58
N HIS A 25 -28.44 43.74 33.04
CA HIS A 25 -29.22 43.67 34.30
C HIS A 25 -29.90 42.28 34.47
N SER A 26 -29.97 41.86 35.75
CA SER A 26 -30.98 41.00 36.42
C SER A 26 -31.09 39.49 36.12
N ARG A 27 -30.97 38.77 37.20
CA ARG A 27 -31.47 37.45 37.64
C ARG A 27 -32.53 36.82 36.74
N GLY A 28 -32.30 35.53 36.36
CA GLY A 28 -33.30 34.64 35.83
C GLY A 28 -32.65 33.37 35.35
N GLY A 29 -32.80 32.26 36.11
CA GLY A 29 -32.29 30.98 35.71
C GLY A 29 -33.02 30.42 34.46
N LEU A 30 -32.27 30.15 33.44
CA LEU A 30 -32.76 29.45 32.25
C LEU A 30 -32.37 27.97 32.33
N LYS A 31 -33.37 27.11 32.59
CA LYS A 31 -33.27 25.67 32.31
C LYS A 31 -33.35 25.48 30.80
N VAL A 32 -32.24 25.13 30.17
CA VAL A 32 -32.23 24.68 28.75
C VAL A 32 -32.63 23.22 28.73
N GLY A 33 -33.88 22.94 28.37
CA GLY A 33 -34.31 21.59 28.05
C GLY A 33 -33.80 21.21 26.67
N PHE A 34 -33.01 20.12 26.59
CA PHE A 34 -32.68 19.51 25.32
C PHE A 34 -33.88 18.73 24.79
N ASN A 35 -34.53 19.26 23.77
CA ASN A 35 -35.45 18.49 22.96
C ASN A 35 -34.68 17.59 22.01
N TRP A 36 -34.79 16.29 22.18
CA TRP A 36 -34.36 15.29 21.23
C TRP A 36 -35.27 15.35 19.99
N LEU A 37 -34.70 15.74 18.85
CA LEU A 37 -35.32 15.49 17.53
C LEU A 37 -34.77 14.15 17.00
N PRO A 38 -35.61 13.31 16.43
CA PRO A 38 -35.22 11.98 15.96
C PRO A 38 -34.66 12.01 14.54
N THR A 39 -33.76 11.08 14.29
CA THR A 39 -33.32 10.52 12.98
C THR A 39 -32.42 11.39 12.08
N GLY A 40 -31.21 10.89 11.85
CA GLY A 40 -30.44 11.19 10.66
C GLY A 40 -29.01 11.74 10.83
N LEU A 41 -28.16 11.13 11.67
CA LEU A 41 -26.74 11.47 11.75
C LEU A 41 -25.86 10.23 11.54
N THR A 42 -25.83 9.75 10.28
CA THR A 42 -24.86 8.72 9.84
C THR A 42 -23.60 9.32 9.22
N TRP A 43 -23.58 10.60 8.89
CA TRP A 43 -22.49 11.27 8.17
C TRP A 43 -21.15 11.44 8.93
N PRO A 44 -21.10 11.77 10.23
CA PRO A 44 -19.81 11.94 10.92
C PRO A 44 -19.05 10.63 11.12
N LEU A 45 -19.76 9.51 11.33
CA LEU A 45 -19.15 8.19 11.52
C LEU A 45 -18.56 7.62 10.23
N LEU A 46 -19.20 7.88 9.09
CA LEU A 46 -18.68 7.51 7.77
C LEU A 46 -17.42 8.31 7.41
N LEU A 47 -17.43 9.62 7.70
CA LEU A 47 -16.26 10.47 7.45
C LEU A 47 -15.05 10.05 8.32
N VAL A 48 -15.28 9.75 9.60
CA VAL A 48 -14.24 9.28 10.52
C VAL A 48 -13.74 7.88 10.10
N LYS A 49 -14.62 6.98 9.65
CA LYS A 49 -14.23 5.67 9.12
C LYS A 49 -13.43 5.81 7.81
N LYS A 50 -13.87 6.70 6.89
CA LYS A 50 -13.15 6.94 5.62
C LYS A 50 -11.77 7.58 5.86
N ILE A 51 -11.66 8.53 6.81
CA ILE A 51 -10.39 9.11 7.23
C ILE A 51 -9.51 8.06 7.91
N HIS A 52 -10.05 7.20 8.77
CA HIS A 52 -9.29 6.15 9.46
C HIS A 52 -8.83 5.06 8.46
N LEU A 53 -9.66 4.72 7.48
CA LEU A 53 -9.31 3.77 6.42
C LEU A 53 -8.21 4.33 5.50
N LEU A 54 -8.33 5.60 5.08
CA LEU A 54 -7.29 6.31 4.30
C LEU A 54 -5.96 6.40 5.05
N PHE A 55 -5.97 6.70 6.36
CA PHE A 55 -4.74 6.69 7.16
C PHE A 55 -4.15 5.28 7.33
N TYR A 56 -4.99 4.26 7.42
CA TYR A 56 -4.54 2.87 7.52
C TYR A 56 -3.97 2.36 6.18
N GLN A 57 -4.59 2.73 5.06
CA GLN A 57 -4.10 2.41 3.70
C GLN A 57 -2.79 3.15 3.39
N MET A 58 -2.68 4.44 3.71
CA MET A 58 -1.43 5.21 3.53
C MET A 58 -0.26 4.66 4.36
N ALA A 59 -0.52 4.05 5.53
CA ALA A 59 0.52 3.41 6.34
C ALA A 59 1.07 2.12 5.72
N HIS A 60 0.32 1.45 4.83
CA HIS A 60 0.76 0.21 4.17
C HIS A 60 1.61 0.43 2.91
N CYS A 61 1.56 1.60 2.28
CA CYS A 61 2.31 1.92 1.06
C CYS A 61 3.71 2.51 1.33
N VAL A 62 4.02 2.86 2.58
CA VAL A 62 5.35 3.37 2.97
C VAL A 62 6.12 2.27 3.68
N THR A 63 7.22 1.83 3.09
CA THR A 63 8.12 0.84 3.68
C THR A 63 9.56 1.34 3.69
N LEU A 64 10.38 0.80 4.58
CA LEU A 64 11.80 1.12 4.66
C LEU A 64 12.59 0.12 3.84
N VAL A 65 13.39 0.61 2.90
CA VAL A 65 14.29 -0.19 2.09
C VAL A 65 15.75 0.10 2.45
N GLN A 66 16.56 -0.92 2.31
CA GLN A 66 17.99 -0.88 2.48
C GLN A 66 18.67 -1.13 1.13
N LEU A 67 19.59 -0.25 0.76
CA LEU A 67 20.36 -0.36 -0.47
C LEU A 67 21.76 -0.88 -0.16
N SER A 68 22.16 -1.96 -0.83
CA SER A 68 23.53 -2.44 -0.90
C SER A 68 24.13 -2.02 -2.24
N ILE A 69 25.35 -1.50 -2.23
CA ILE A 69 26.01 -0.88 -3.38
C ILE A 69 27.34 -1.56 -3.61
N SER A 70 27.65 -1.89 -4.88
CA SER A 70 28.98 -2.27 -5.32
C SER A 70 29.32 -1.63 -6.66
N CYS A 71 30.60 -1.45 -6.92
CA CYS A 71 31.10 -0.92 -8.19
C CYS A 71 32.14 -1.87 -8.76
N ASP A 72 32.34 -1.81 -10.07
CA ASP A 72 33.39 -2.57 -10.73
C ASP A 72 34.16 -1.71 -11.73
N HIS A 73 35.44 -2.00 -11.86
CA HIS A 73 36.37 -1.34 -12.81
C HIS A 73 36.38 0.20 -12.70
N LEU A 74 36.39 0.75 -11.48
CA LEU A 74 36.61 2.18 -11.25
C LEU A 74 37.94 2.63 -11.84
N ILE A 75 37.97 3.83 -12.39
CA ILE A 75 39.21 4.43 -12.90
C ILE A 75 40.12 4.80 -11.73
N ASP A 76 41.39 4.39 -11.81
CA ASP A 76 42.40 4.82 -10.88
C ASP A 76 42.87 6.24 -11.30
N LYS A 77 42.76 7.22 -10.42
CA LYS A 77 43.22 8.59 -10.62
C LYS A 77 44.55 8.86 -9.90
N ASP A 78 44.87 8.06 -8.93
CA ASP A 78 46.14 8.13 -8.20
C ASP A 78 47.36 7.69 -9.04
N ILE A 79 48.46 8.39 -8.89
CA ILE A 79 49.72 8.00 -9.52
C ILE A 79 50.41 6.91 -8.66
N GLY A 80 50.23 5.63 -9.06
CA GLY A 80 50.89 4.49 -8.44
C GLY A 80 50.12 3.72 -7.40
N SER A 81 48.84 4.06 -7.16
CA SER A 81 47.89 3.31 -6.33
C SER A 81 46.54 3.23 -7.02
N LYS A 82 45.63 2.39 -6.49
CA LYS A 82 44.23 2.42 -6.88
C LYS A 82 43.50 3.46 -6.05
N SER A 83 42.40 3.95 -6.58
CA SER A 83 41.51 4.90 -5.88
C SER A 83 40.95 4.37 -4.55
N ASP A 84 40.62 5.27 -3.67
CA ASP A 84 40.02 5.04 -2.35
C ASP A 84 38.51 5.38 -2.40
N PRO A 85 37.64 4.59 -3.10
CA PRO A 85 36.27 4.98 -3.41
C PRO A 85 35.34 5.05 -2.21
N LEU A 86 34.43 6.04 -2.27
CA LEU A 86 33.28 6.24 -1.39
C LEU A 86 32.05 6.57 -2.25
N CYS A 87 30.87 6.00 -1.91
CA CYS A 87 29.61 6.32 -2.58
C CYS A 87 28.76 7.29 -1.75
N VAL A 88 28.23 8.33 -2.42
CA VAL A 88 27.25 9.27 -1.85
C VAL A 88 25.91 9.08 -2.52
N LEU A 89 24.86 8.91 -1.74
CA LEU A 89 23.49 8.83 -2.20
C LEU A 89 22.77 10.15 -1.99
N LEU A 90 22.20 10.69 -3.07
CA LEU A 90 21.41 11.92 -3.08
C LEU A 90 20.00 11.64 -3.59
N GLN A 91 19.01 12.38 -3.09
CA GLN A 91 17.64 12.36 -3.56
C GLN A 91 17.25 13.73 -4.13
N ASP A 92 16.52 13.74 -5.25
CA ASP A 92 15.90 14.95 -5.79
C ASP A 92 14.81 15.44 -4.82
N VAL A 93 14.95 16.66 -4.34
CA VAL A 93 13.98 17.32 -3.44
C VAL A 93 13.12 18.35 -4.18
N GLY A 94 13.21 18.38 -5.51
CA GLY A 94 12.50 19.30 -6.37
C GLY A 94 13.30 20.58 -6.69
N GLY A 95 12.85 21.29 -7.73
CA GLY A 95 13.49 22.52 -8.17
C GLY A 95 14.94 22.37 -8.68
N GLY A 96 15.36 21.15 -9.06
CA GLY A 96 16.72 20.84 -9.46
C GLY A 96 17.72 20.72 -8.30
N SER A 97 17.23 20.67 -7.08
CA SER A 97 18.03 20.55 -5.85
C SER A 97 18.13 19.10 -5.38
N TRP A 98 19.34 18.70 -4.93
CA TRP A 98 19.61 17.36 -4.45
C TRP A 98 19.99 17.40 -2.97
N ALA A 99 19.36 16.54 -2.16
CA ALA A 99 19.70 16.36 -0.75
C ALA A 99 20.46 15.05 -0.54
N GLU A 100 21.54 15.09 0.23
CA GLU A 100 22.27 13.90 0.60
C GLU A 100 21.49 13.08 1.61
N LEU A 101 21.24 11.80 1.30
CA LEU A 101 20.62 10.83 2.19
C LEU A 101 21.66 10.09 3.04
N GLY A 102 22.86 9.89 2.52
CA GLY A 102 23.94 9.22 3.25
C GLY A 102 25.11 8.86 2.37
N ARG A 103 26.15 8.34 3.04
CA ARG A 103 27.39 7.89 2.41
C ARG A 103 27.75 6.48 2.88
N THR A 104 28.43 5.72 2.04
CA THR A 104 29.09 4.46 2.42
C THR A 104 30.35 4.74 3.25
N GLU A 105 31.08 3.69 3.60
CA GLU A 105 32.48 3.80 4.04
C GLU A 105 33.42 4.01 2.85
N GLN A 106 34.62 4.50 3.11
CA GLN A 106 35.72 4.54 2.17
C GLN A 106 36.37 3.14 2.09
N VAL A 107 36.49 2.60 0.88
CA VAL A 107 37.19 1.33 0.62
C VAL A 107 38.55 1.65 0.02
N ARG A 108 39.62 1.35 0.73
CA ARG A 108 40.98 1.77 0.33
C ARG A 108 41.58 0.92 -0.78
N ASN A 109 42.22 1.59 -1.73
CA ASN A 109 43.05 0.99 -2.78
C ASN A 109 42.30 -0.10 -3.58
N CYS A 110 41.05 0.21 -3.98
CA CYS A 110 40.15 -0.76 -4.58
C CYS A 110 39.42 -0.18 -5.79
N SER A 111 39.62 -0.79 -6.97
CA SER A 111 38.91 -0.42 -8.20
C SER A 111 37.53 -1.15 -8.37
N SER A 112 37.22 -2.14 -7.52
CA SER A 112 35.96 -2.87 -7.53
C SER A 112 35.43 -3.01 -6.09
N PRO A 113 34.96 -1.91 -5.45
CA PRO A 113 34.52 -1.93 -4.06
C PRO A 113 33.16 -2.58 -3.87
N GLU A 114 33.04 -3.46 -2.87
CA GLU A 114 31.77 -3.87 -2.27
C GLU A 114 31.63 -3.11 -0.94
N PHE A 115 30.64 -2.20 -0.87
CA PHE A 115 30.44 -1.41 0.34
C PHE A 115 29.65 -2.22 1.38
N SER A 116 30.21 -2.32 2.60
CA SER A 116 29.57 -3.05 3.70
C SER A 116 28.46 -2.24 4.38
N LYS A 117 28.58 -0.91 4.36
CA LYS A 117 27.57 -0.02 4.90
C LYS A 117 26.45 0.17 3.90
N THR A 118 25.26 -0.26 4.30
CA THR A 118 24.04 -0.08 3.54
C THR A 118 23.39 1.26 3.82
N LEU A 119 22.65 1.80 2.85
CA LEU A 119 21.93 3.06 2.97
C LEU A 119 20.42 2.79 3.04
N GLN A 120 19.73 3.48 3.96
CA GLN A 120 18.32 3.25 4.23
C GLN A 120 17.49 4.45 3.80
N LEU A 121 16.33 4.20 3.17
CA LEU A 121 15.38 5.24 2.78
C LEU A 121 13.94 4.69 2.75
N GLU A 122 12.97 5.61 2.84
CA GLU A 122 11.55 5.27 2.69
C GLU A 122 11.22 5.03 1.21
N TYR A 123 10.57 3.91 0.93
CA TYR A 123 9.98 3.61 -0.37
C TYR A 123 8.50 4.00 -0.37
N ARG A 124 8.07 4.66 -1.45
CA ARG A 124 6.68 5.07 -1.71
C ARG A 124 6.34 4.75 -3.17
N PHE A 125 5.41 3.84 -3.38
CA PHE A 125 5.01 3.39 -4.72
C PHE A 125 4.47 4.54 -5.58
N GLU A 126 3.66 5.41 -4.98
CA GLU A 126 2.89 6.45 -5.66
C GLU A 126 3.71 7.68 -6.07
N THR A 127 5.04 7.66 -5.85
CA THR A 127 5.91 8.80 -6.14
C THR A 127 7.16 8.39 -6.90
N VAL A 128 7.57 9.21 -7.87
CA VAL A 128 8.87 9.05 -8.53
C VAL A 128 9.96 9.59 -7.61
N GLN A 129 10.66 8.70 -6.90
CA GLN A 129 11.78 9.04 -6.02
C GLN A 129 13.08 8.95 -6.82
N LYS A 130 13.54 10.09 -7.37
CA LYS A 130 14.80 10.15 -8.14
C LYS A 130 15.99 10.11 -7.20
N LEU A 131 16.94 9.25 -7.52
CA LEU A 131 18.18 9.03 -6.78
C LEU A 131 19.38 9.33 -7.68
N ARG A 132 20.46 9.84 -7.07
CA ARG A 132 21.76 10.01 -7.71
C ARG A 132 22.82 9.38 -6.83
N PHE A 133 23.63 8.53 -7.41
CA PHE A 133 24.80 7.91 -6.80
C PHE A 133 26.04 8.60 -7.34
N GLY A 134 26.88 9.13 -6.46
CA GLY A 134 28.18 9.73 -6.83
C GLY A 134 29.31 8.95 -6.18
N ILE A 135 30.28 8.51 -6.97
CA ILE A 135 31.47 7.81 -6.49
C ILE A 135 32.63 8.80 -6.51
N TYR A 136 33.31 8.91 -5.38
CA TYR A 136 34.41 9.84 -5.17
C TYR A 136 35.66 9.08 -4.70
N ASP A 137 36.84 9.49 -5.18
CA ASP A 137 38.14 9.08 -4.64
C ASP A 137 38.48 10.02 -3.48
N ILE A 138 38.75 9.46 -2.32
CA ILE A 138 38.93 10.24 -1.09
C ILE A 138 40.43 10.43 -0.82
N ASP A 139 40.94 11.60 -1.19
CA ASP A 139 42.37 11.97 -1.06
C ASP A 139 42.69 12.64 0.28
N ASN A 140 41.68 13.11 0.99
CA ASN A 140 41.89 13.90 2.20
C ASN A 140 40.95 13.46 3.35
N LYS A 141 41.08 14.06 4.52
CA LYS A 141 40.26 13.76 5.71
C LYS A 141 39.15 14.77 5.95
N THR A 142 38.89 15.69 5.01
CA THR A 142 37.81 16.64 5.14
C THR A 142 36.48 15.96 4.80
N PRO A 143 35.37 16.31 5.47
CA PRO A 143 34.04 15.76 5.12
C PRO A 143 33.46 16.38 3.83
N GLU A 144 34.11 17.40 3.27
CA GLU A 144 33.70 18.13 2.08
C GLU A 144 34.28 17.47 0.83
N LEU A 145 33.41 17.02 -0.09
CA LEU A 145 33.78 16.33 -1.33
C LEU A 145 34.28 17.28 -2.45
N ARG A 146 34.49 18.56 -2.14
CA ARG A 146 34.90 19.55 -3.14
C ARG A 146 36.35 19.37 -3.61
N ASP A 147 37.13 18.79 -2.73
CA ASP A 147 38.57 18.60 -2.91
C ASP A 147 38.92 17.15 -3.28
N ASP A 148 37.90 16.28 -3.40
CA ASP A 148 38.03 14.88 -3.75
C ASP A 148 37.71 14.66 -5.23
N ASP A 149 38.34 13.68 -5.85
CA ASP A 149 38.20 13.39 -7.25
C ASP A 149 36.88 12.62 -7.53
N PHE A 150 35.98 13.23 -8.34
CA PHE A 150 34.77 12.54 -8.80
C PHE A 150 35.14 11.45 -9.83
N LEU A 151 34.86 10.19 -9.50
CA LEU A 151 35.12 9.02 -10.35
C LEU A 151 33.95 8.76 -11.33
N GLY A 152 32.73 9.10 -10.94
CA GLY A 152 31.53 8.92 -11.76
C GLY A 152 30.28 8.74 -10.94
N GLY A 153 29.13 8.54 -11.62
CA GLY A 153 27.84 8.37 -10.94
C GLY A 153 26.73 7.89 -11.85
N ALA A 154 25.59 7.57 -11.22
CA ALA A 154 24.39 7.14 -11.92
C ALA A 154 23.15 7.83 -11.34
N GLU A 155 22.13 8.02 -12.17
CA GLU A 155 20.81 8.48 -11.75
C GLU A 155 19.74 7.44 -12.12
N CYS A 156 18.82 7.19 -11.22
CA CYS A 156 17.68 6.30 -11.45
C CYS A 156 16.52 6.68 -10.52
N SER A 157 15.36 6.05 -10.66
CA SER A 157 14.32 6.09 -9.64
C SER A 157 14.45 4.93 -8.66
N LEU A 158 13.94 5.11 -7.44
CA LEU A 158 13.90 4.02 -6.46
C LEU A 158 13.02 2.85 -6.95
N GLY A 159 11.94 3.13 -7.70
CA GLY A 159 11.11 2.10 -8.33
C GLY A 159 11.90 1.20 -9.28
N GLN A 160 12.78 1.79 -10.12
CA GLN A 160 13.68 1.03 -11.00
C GLN A 160 14.66 0.16 -10.20
N VAL A 161 15.23 0.69 -9.10
CA VAL A 161 16.11 -0.08 -8.22
C VAL A 161 15.39 -1.29 -7.61
N CYS A 162 14.17 -1.10 -7.11
CA CYS A 162 13.37 -2.15 -6.50
C CYS A 162 13.00 -3.27 -7.50
N ARG A 163 12.88 -2.96 -8.77
CA ARG A 163 12.63 -3.96 -9.82
C ARG A 163 13.81 -4.84 -10.18
N GLN A 164 15.03 -4.49 -9.76
CA GLN A 164 16.28 -5.17 -10.12
C GLN A 164 16.56 -5.23 -11.64
N ASP A 165 15.92 -4.39 -12.42
CA ASP A 165 16.04 -4.34 -13.88
C ASP A 165 16.96 -3.16 -14.27
N LEU A 166 18.18 -3.23 -13.77
CA LEU A 166 19.14 -2.14 -13.83
C LEU A 166 19.99 -2.19 -15.10
N THR A 167 19.38 -1.91 -16.24
CA THR A 167 20.11 -1.21 -17.31
C THR A 167 20.09 0.28 -16.95
N LEU A 168 20.90 0.68 -15.97
CA LEU A 168 21.00 2.09 -15.56
C LEU A 168 21.50 2.91 -16.74
N PRO A 169 20.80 3.99 -17.14
CA PRO A 169 21.34 4.93 -18.08
C PRO A 169 22.54 5.62 -17.44
N VAL A 170 23.73 5.27 -17.86
CA VAL A 170 24.98 5.89 -17.42
C VAL A 170 25.00 7.32 -17.95
N ILE A 171 24.68 8.30 -17.09
CA ILE A 171 24.63 9.72 -17.48
C ILE A 171 26.03 10.32 -17.65
N LEU A 172 27.08 9.68 -17.18
CA LEU A 172 28.46 10.17 -17.31
C LEU A 172 29.44 9.08 -17.75
N LYS A 173 29.76 9.11 -19.03
CA LYS A 173 30.96 8.64 -19.79
C LYS A 173 31.70 7.33 -19.42
N LEU A 174 31.24 6.47 -18.50
CA LEU A 174 31.91 5.21 -18.18
C LEU A 174 30.90 4.05 -18.10
N PRO A 175 31.10 2.95 -18.85
CA PRO A 175 30.08 1.91 -19.08
C PRO A 175 29.84 0.91 -17.92
N SER A 176 30.50 0.99 -16.76
CA SER A 176 30.48 -0.11 -15.78
C SER A 176 30.61 0.31 -14.31
N LEU A 177 30.11 1.47 -13.90
CA LEU A 177 30.36 2.01 -12.57
C LEU A 177 29.56 1.38 -11.43
N LEU A 178 28.31 0.96 -11.64
CA LEU A 178 27.48 0.31 -10.62
C LEU A 178 27.12 -1.10 -11.12
N GLU A 179 27.79 -2.12 -10.59
CA GLU A 179 27.56 -3.50 -11.03
C GLU A 179 26.34 -4.11 -10.34
N ASN A 180 26.16 -3.83 -9.05
CA ASN A 180 25.02 -4.33 -8.30
C ASN A 180 24.48 -3.25 -7.37
N LEU A 181 23.21 -2.92 -7.57
CA LEU A 181 22.42 -2.11 -6.66
C LEU A 181 21.23 -2.96 -6.22
N LEU A 182 21.26 -3.47 -4.99
CA LEU A 182 20.24 -4.33 -4.44
C LEU A 182 19.42 -3.58 -3.41
N ALA A 183 18.10 -3.51 -3.61
CA ALA A 183 17.16 -3.05 -2.60
C ALA A 183 16.64 -4.25 -1.79
N GLN A 184 16.46 -4.06 -0.51
CA GLN A 184 15.85 -5.05 0.38
C GLN A 184 14.88 -4.35 1.32
N GLU A 185 13.67 -4.89 1.47
CA GLU A 185 12.72 -4.39 2.48
C GLU A 185 13.18 -4.76 3.88
N LEU A 186 13.20 -3.79 4.82
CA LEU A 186 13.63 -3.98 6.20
C LEU A 186 12.52 -4.47 7.14
N LYS A 187 11.44 -5.01 6.62
CA LYS A 187 10.31 -5.49 7.40
C LYS A 187 10.38 -7.01 7.57
N ASP A 188 10.16 -7.48 8.80
CA ASP A 188 9.90 -8.90 9.04
C ASP A 188 8.46 -9.20 8.64
N ASN A 189 8.28 -9.83 7.48
CA ASN A 189 6.98 -10.14 6.88
C ASN A 189 6.35 -11.43 7.43
N ARG A 190 6.95 -12.03 8.47
CA ARG A 190 6.39 -13.21 9.11
C ARG A 190 5.26 -12.84 10.05
N VAL A 191 4.18 -13.60 9.99
CA VAL A 191 3.02 -13.49 10.88
C VAL A 191 2.76 -14.81 11.59
N VAL A 192 2.35 -14.72 12.86
CA VAL A 192 1.88 -15.85 13.64
C VAL A 192 0.38 -15.92 13.49
N THR A 193 -0.14 -17.01 12.90
CA THR A 193 -1.58 -17.29 12.82
C THR A 193 -1.95 -18.34 13.85
N MET A 194 -2.93 -18.04 14.71
CA MET A 194 -3.35 -18.91 15.81
C MET A 194 -4.86 -19.16 15.82
N GLU A 195 -5.22 -20.39 16.28
CA GLU A 195 -6.57 -20.77 16.66
C GLU A 195 -6.52 -21.37 18.07
N VAL A 196 -7.29 -20.79 19.01
CA VAL A 196 -7.24 -21.10 20.44
C VAL A 196 -8.63 -21.42 20.97
N GLU A 197 -8.72 -22.44 21.80
CA GLU A 197 -9.93 -22.78 22.57
C GLU A 197 -9.59 -22.92 24.05
N ALA A 198 -10.60 -22.82 24.90
CA ALA A 198 -10.45 -23.18 26.31
C ALA A 198 -11.44 -24.27 26.72
N ARG A 199 -11.13 -24.95 27.80
CA ARG A 199 -11.97 -25.98 28.42
C ARG A 199 -12.03 -25.82 29.92
N ASN A 200 -13.25 -25.99 30.46
CA ASN A 200 -13.52 -26.02 31.89
C ASN A 200 -13.00 -24.77 32.61
N LEU A 201 -13.18 -23.58 32.03
CA LEU A 201 -12.84 -22.33 32.70
C LEU A 201 -13.65 -22.17 33.98
N ASP A 202 -13.00 -21.65 35.04
CA ASP A 202 -13.66 -21.35 36.31
C ASP A 202 -14.79 -20.34 36.09
N LYS A 203 -15.89 -20.57 36.81
CA LYS A 203 -17.00 -19.62 36.88
C LYS A 203 -16.63 -18.52 37.88
N LYS A 204 -16.91 -17.25 37.47
CA LYS A 204 -16.86 -16.13 38.41
C LYS A 204 -17.93 -16.28 39.48
N VAL A 205 -17.56 -16.06 40.73
CA VAL A 205 -18.49 -15.99 41.85
C VAL A 205 -18.61 -14.54 42.28
N CYS A 206 -19.41 -13.75 41.53
CA CYS A 206 -19.84 -12.42 41.95
C CYS A 206 -21.28 -12.44 42.46
N LEU A 207 -21.59 -11.60 43.45
CA LEU A 207 -22.93 -11.46 44.02
C LEU A 207 -24.00 -11.01 43.01
N GLU A 208 -23.59 -10.35 41.90
CA GLU A 208 -24.49 -9.85 40.86
C GLU A 208 -24.75 -10.88 39.75
N ASP A 209 -23.85 -11.85 39.51
CA ASP A 209 -23.94 -12.86 38.45
C ASP A 209 -24.29 -14.27 38.98
N PHE A 210 -25.25 -14.36 39.89
CA PHE A 210 -25.61 -15.63 40.53
C PHE A 210 -26.06 -16.74 39.57
N LEU A 211 -26.38 -16.40 38.31
CA LEU A 211 -26.88 -17.31 37.27
C LEU A 211 -26.04 -17.32 35.97
N GLY A 212 -25.02 -16.45 35.81
CA GLY A 212 -24.21 -16.35 34.61
C GLY A 212 -23.02 -17.32 34.56
N LYS A 213 -22.48 -17.57 33.36
CA LYS A 213 -21.15 -18.13 33.14
C LYS A 213 -20.24 -16.96 32.81
N SER A 214 -18.90 -17.17 32.94
CA SER A 214 -17.93 -16.15 32.60
C SER A 214 -17.99 -15.74 31.12
N ASP A 215 -17.58 -14.50 30.82
CA ASP A 215 -17.45 -13.88 29.49
C ASP A 215 -15.94 -13.82 29.13
N PRO A 216 -15.27 -14.96 28.83
CA PRO A 216 -13.83 -15.02 28.74
C PRO A 216 -13.26 -14.35 27.50
N PHE A 217 -12.10 -13.68 27.67
CA PHE A 217 -11.23 -13.21 26.62
C PHE A 217 -9.76 -13.46 26.97
N LEU A 218 -8.90 -13.46 25.92
CA LEU A 218 -7.47 -13.69 26.06
C LEU A 218 -6.68 -12.42 25.77
N GLU A 219 -5.62 -12.24 26.52
CA GLU A 219 -4.58 -11.24 26.30
C GLU A 219 -3.22 -11.91 26.24
N PHE A 220 -2.45 -11.56 25.22
CA PHE A 220 -1.07 -12.01 25.05
C PHE A 220 -0.14 -10.85 25.32
N PHE A 221 0.86 -11.06 26.18
CA PHE A 221 1.86 -10.07 26.55
C PHE A 221 3.24 -10.61 26.22
N ARG A 222 4.07 -9.78 25.58
CA ARG A 222 5.48 -10.04 25.33
C ARG A 222 6.35 -9.41 26.40
N GLN A 223 7.37 -10.10 26.85
CA GLN A 223 8.40 -9.50 27.69
C GLN A 223 9.37 -8.66 26.86
N GLY A 224 9.61 -7.41 27.25
CA GLY A 224 10.56 -6.49 26.64
C GLY A 224 10.96 -5.41 27.63
N ASP A 225 12.25 -5.05 27.69
CA ASP A 225 12.81 -4.01 28.57
C ASP A 225 12.40 -4.18 30.05
N GLY A 226 12.31 -5.42 30.49
CA GLY A 226 11.90 -5.77 31.87
C GLY A 226 10.41 -5.59 32.16
N LYS A 227 9.59 -5.30 31.17
CA LYS A 227 8.13 -5.09 31.28
C LYS A 227 7.35 -6.03 30.36
N TRP A 228 6.06 -6.18 30.67
CA TRP A 228 5.11 -6.91 29.85
C TRP A 228 4.33 -5.93 28.94
N HIS A 229 4.37 -6.13 27.63
CA HIS A 229 3.69 -5.34 26.62
C HIS A 229 2.56 -6.15 25.99
N LEU A 230 1.34 -5.60 26.01
CA LEU A 230 0.20 -6.22 25.32
C LEU A 230 0.45 -6.27 23.82
N VAL A 231 0.37 -7.47 23.23
CA VAL A 231 0.60 -7.69 21.78
C VAL A 231 -0.66 -8.16 21.05
N TYR A 232 -1.61 -8.75 21.78
CA TYR A 232 -2.90 -9.14 21.20
C TYR A 232 -3.96 -9.29 22.28
N ARG A 233 -5.22 -8.94 21.96
CA ARG A 233 -6.41 -9.20 22.76
C ARG A 233 -7.47 -9.82 21.86
N SER A 234 -8.07 -10.95 22.30
CA SER A 234 -9.16 -11.60 21.58
C SER A 234 -10.49 -10.87 21.75
N GLU A 235 -11.49 -11.30 20.98
CA GLU A 235 -12.88 -10.96 21.26
C GLU A 235 -13.37 -11.61 22.57
N VAL A 236 -14.43 -11.04 23.14
CA VAL A 236 -15.13 -11.57 24.31
C VAL A 236 -16.17 -12.60 23.88
N ILE A 237 -16.11 -13.81 24.42
CA ILE A 237 -17.11 -14.86 24.17
C ILE A 237 -18.09 -14.92 25.35
N LYS A 238 -19.28 -14.38 25.15
CA LYS A 238 -20.24 -14.25 26.22
C LYS A 238 -20.76 -15.59 26.73
N ASN A 239 -20.86 -15.71 28.08
CA ASN A 239 -21.56 -16.77 28.84
C ASN A 239 -21.07 -18.18 28.49
N ASN A 240 -19.74 -18.37 28.31
CA ASN A 240 -19.16 -19.63 27.84
C ASN A 240 -17.91 -20.05 28.63
N LEU A 241 -17.92 -21.22 29.27
CA LEU A 241 -16.76 -21.78 29.98
C LEU A 241 -15.86 -22.66 29.08
N ASN A 242 -16.26 -22.88 27.83
CA ASN A 242 -15.49 -23.64 26.85
C ASN A 242 -15.44 -22.84 25.52
N PRO A 243 -14.90 -21.62 25.52
CA PRO A 243 -14.89 -20.77 24.33
C PRO A 243 -13.94 -21.29 23.27
N THR A 244 -14.26 -20.99 22.01
CA THR A 244 -13.35 -21.05 20.88
C THR A 244 -13.29 -19.64 20.28
N TRP A 245 -12.11 -19.02 20.33
CA TRP A 245 -11.90 -17.69 19.78
C TRP A 245 -11.64 -17.75 18.28
N LYS A 246 -11.99 -16.67 17.58
CA LYS A 246 -11.74 -16.54 16.14
C LYS A 246 -10.24 -16.66 15.85
N ARG A 247 -9.92 -17.27 14.72
CA ARG A 247 -8.54 -17.31 14.22
C ARG A 247 -8.04 -15.89 14.05
N PHE A 248 -6.82 -15.63 14.48
CA PHE A 248 -6.17 -14.32 14.40
C PHE A 248 -4.73 -14.44 13.93
N SER A 249 -4.18 -13.34 13.41
CA SER A 249 -2.80 -13.23 12.96
C SER A 249 -2.14 -12.01 13.58
N VAL A 250 -0.87 -12.16 14.01
CA VAL A 250 -0.06 -11.09 14.61
C VAL A 250 1.33 -11.12 13.97
N PRO A 251 1.91 -9.98 13.55
CA PRO A 251 3.28 -9.93 13.05
C PRO A 251 4.28 -10.52 14.07
N VAL A 252 5.20 -11.38 13.60
CA VAL A 252 6.22 -12.04 14.45
C VAL A 252 7.04 -11.01 15.23
N GLN A 253 7.40 -9.92 14.58
CA GLN A 253 8.13 -8.82 15.22
C GLN A 253 7.33 -8.19 16.37
N HIS A 254 6.02 -8.01 16.20
CA HIS A 254 5.15 -7.49 17.26
C HIS A 254 4.93 -8.54 18.36
N PHE A 255 4.68 -9.78 17.96
CA PHE A 255 4.35 -10.89 18.88
C PHE A 255 5.52 -11.27 19.80
N CYS A 256 6.72 -11.47 19.25
CA CYS A 256 7.88 -11.96 20.02
C CYS A 256 9.20 -11.24 19.71
N GLY A 257 9.17 -10.07 19.02
CA GLY A 257 10.38 -9.32 18.67
C GLY A 257 11.30 -10.06 17.69
N GLY A 258 10.72 -10.93 16.84
CA GLY A 258 11.48 -11.75 15.88
C GLY A 258 12.13 -13.01 16.50
N ASN A 259 12.22 -13.13 17.82
CA ASN A 259 12.83 -14.27 18.50
C ASN A 259 11.75 -15.24 19.05
N PRO A 260 11.64 -16.47 18.51
CA PRO A 260 10.64 -17.45 18.94
C PRO A 260 10.72 -17.89 20.40
N SER A 261 11.87 -17.66 21.05
CA SER A 261 12.09 -18.01 22.46
C SER A 261 11.71 -16.90 23.43
N THR A 262 11.31 -15.72 22.93
CA THR A 262 10.88 -14.59 23.80
C THR A 262 9.73 -15.03 24.69
N PRO A 263 9.79 -14.75 26.01
CA PRO A 263 8.72 -15.09 26.94
C PRO A 263 7.41 -14.37 26.58
N ILE A 264 6.34 -15.15 26.53
CA ILE A 264 4.96 -14.68 26.33
C ILE A 264 4.14 -15.06 27.57
N GLN A 265 3.45 -14.09 28.15
CA GLN A 265 2.43 -14.33 29.17
C GLN A 265 1.06 -14.27 28.53
N VAL A 266 0.24 -15.29 28.74
CA VAL A 266 -1.16 -15.30 28.33
C VAL A 266 -2.04 -15.17 29.55
N ARG A 267 -2.97 -14.22 29.51
CA ARG A 267 -4.00 -14.01 30.54
C ARG A 267 -5.36 -14.35 29.98
N CYS A 268 -6.13 -15.12 30.74
CA CYS A 268 -7.55 -15.34 30.50
C CYS A 268 -8.32 -14.56 31.56
N SER A 269 -9.19 -13.66 31.17
CA SER A 269 -9.96 -12.82 32.09
C SER A 269 -11.45 -12.89 31.75
N ASP A 270 -12.29 -12.67 32.74
CA ASP A 270 -13.73 -12.48 32.64
C ASP A 270 -13.99 -10.99 32.33
N TYR A 271 -14.82 -10.71 31.35
CA TYR A 271 -15.09 -9.35 30.90
C TYR A 271 -16.17 -8.69 31.75
N ASP A 272 -15.85 -7.52 32.30
CA ASP A 272 -16.78 -6.62 32.98
C ASP A 272 -16.90 -5.30 32.21
N SER A 273 -18.13 -4.80 32.13
CA SER A 273 -18.46 -3.60 31.34
C SER A 273 -17.89 -2.29 31.94
N ASP A 274 -17.53 -2.30 33.23
CA ASP A 274 -16.90 -1.18 33.94
C ASP A 274 -15.38 -1.11 33.75
N GLY A 275 -14.79 -2.13 33.07
CA GLY A 275 -13.35 -2.23 32.81
C GLY A 275 -12.55 -2.92 33.91
N SER A 276 -13.17 -3.33 35.03
CA SER A 276 -12.53 -4.07 36.12
C SER A 276 -12.56 -5.58 35.86
N HIS A 277 -11.88 -6.04 34.81
CA HIS A 277 -11.92 -7.45 34.40
C HIS A 277 -11.30 -8.38 35.44
N ASP A 278 -12.02 -9.46 35.80
CA ASP A 278 -11.55 -10.45 36.74
C ASP A 278 -10.63 -11.51 36.12
N LEU A 279 -9.48 -11.73 36.71
CA LEU A 279 -8.54 -12.73 36.25
C LEU A 279 -9.08 -14.15 36.49
N ILE A 280 -9.26 -14.95 35.42
CA ILE A 280 -9.52 -16.38 35.51
C ILE A 280 -8.21 -17.11 35.79
N GLY A 281 -7.14 -16.78 35.05
CA GLY A 281 -5.80 -17.30 35.27
C GLY A 281 -4.81 -16.94 34.19
N THR A 282 -3.55 -17.36 34.38
CA THR A 282 -2.44 -17.06 33.49
C THR A 282 -1.57 -18.29 33.23
N PHE A 283 -0.82 -18.26 32.14
CA PHE A 283 0.32 -19.14 31.89
C PHE A 283 1.43 -18.42 31.14
N HIS A 284 2.64 -19.00 31.18
CA HIS A 284 3.80 -18.51 30.45
C HIS A 284 4.19 -19.50 29.36
N THR A 285 4.62 -18.99 28.23
CA THR A 285 4.99 -19.77 27.05
C THR A 285 5.97 -18.99 26.18
N SER A 286 6.24 -19.50 24.98
CA SER A 286 6.97 -18.83 23.92
C SER A 286 6.38 -19.24 22.56
N LEU A 287 6.69 -18.52 21.49
CA LEU A 287 6.24 -18.90 20.15
C LEU A 287 6.69 -20.33 19.80
N ALA A 288 7.92 -20.70 20.13
CA ALA A 288 8.44 -22.05 19.90
C ALA A 288 7.59 -23.13 20.59
N GLN A 289 7.11 -22.89 21.82
CA GLN A 289 6.23 -23.82 22.54
C GLN A 289 4.81 -23.83 21.95
N LEU A 290 4.30 -22.67 21.53
CA LEU A 290 2.97 -22.56 20.90
C LEU A 290 2.90 -23.29 19.56
N GLN A 291 4.00 -23.37 18.82
CA GLN A 291 4.09 -24.09 17.54
C GLN A 291 4.09 -25.62 17.67
N ALA A 292 4.37 -26.16 18.87
CA ALA A 292 4.32 -27.60 19.15
C ALA A 292 2.86 -28.08 19.29
N VAL A 293 2.04 -27.87 18.28
CA VAL A 293 0.58 -28.14 18.29
C VAL A 293 0.24 -29.64 18.15
N PRO A 294 -0.82 -30.10 18.80
CA PRO A 294 -1.69 -29.40 19.73
C PRO A 294 -1.01 -29.16 21.09
N ALA A 295 -0.94 -27.89 21.51
CA ALA A 295 -0.36 -27.52 22.81
C ALA A 295 -1.45 -27.20 23.83
N GLU A 296 -1.31 -27.71 25.05
CA GLU A 296 -2.25 -27.46 26.16
C GLU A 296 -1.52 -26.81 27.33
N PHE A 297 -2.13 -25.78 27.90
CA PHE A 297 -1.59 -25.01 29.01
C PHE A 297 -2.61 -24.90 30.15
N GLU A 298 -2.19 -25.20 31.36
CA GLU A 298 -3.02 -24.97 32.53
C GLU A 298 -3.11 -23.49 32.86
N CYS A 299 -4.35 -23.01 32.98
CA CYS A 299 -4.63 -21.62 33.33
C CYS A 299 -4.58 -21.49 34.86
N ILE A 300 -3.55 -20.86 35.42
CA ILE A 300 -3.30 -20.77 36.85
C ILE A 300 -3.67 -19.40 37.39
N HIS A 301 -4.55 -19.37 38.39
CA HIS A 301 -4.86 -18.16 39.14
C HIS A 301 -3.88 -18.03 40.32
N PRO A 302 -2.99 -17.03 40.35
CA PRO A 302 -1.91 -16.95 41.36
C PRO A 302 -2.41 -16.94 42.80
N GLU A 303 -3.45 -16.18 43.10
CA GLU A 303 -4.00 -16.12 44.46
C GLU A 303 -4.70 -17.41 44.89
N LYS A 304 -5.43 -18.08 43.98
CA LYS A 304 -6.08 -19.36 44.29
C LYS A 304 -5.02 -20.44 44.60
N GLN A 305 -3.93 -20.43 43.83
CA GLN A 305 -2.80 -21.33 44.03
C GLN A 305 -2.14 -21.14 45.40
N GLN A 306 -1.99 -19.88 45.85
CA GLN A 306 -1.42 -19.59 47.18
C GLN A 306 -2.37 -19.92 48.31
N LYS A 307 -3.68 -19.66 48.14
CA LYS A 307 -4.67 -19.79 49.23
C LYS A 307 -5.19 -21.22 49.43
N LYS A 308 -5.16 -22.09 48.41
CA LYS A 308 -5.79 -23.43 48.45
C LYS A 308 -4.80 -24.52 48.02
N LYS A 309 -4.36 -25.39 48.95
CA LYS A 309 -3.47 -26.53 48.65
C LYS A 309 -4.05 -27.56 47.66
N SER A 310 -5.39 -27.66 47.58
CA SER A 310 -6.09 -28.55 46.64
C SER A 310 -6.37 -27.92 45.25
N TYR A 311 -6.01 -26.68 45.05
CA TYR A 311 -6.19 -26.01 43.77
C TYR A 311 -5.26 -26.60 42.71
N LYS A 312 -5.80 -26.95 41.55
CA LYS A 312 -5.02 -27.44 40.39
C LYS A 312 -4.87 -26.36 39.36
N ASN A 313 -5.96 -25.98 38.70
CA ASN A 313 -6.00 -24.92 37.69
C ASN A 313 -7.41 -24.31 37.61
N SER A 314 -7.56 -23.22 36.84
CA SER A 314 -8.83 -22.56 36.56
C SER A 314 -9.33 -22.86 35.12
N GLY A 315 -8.94 -24.00 34.59
CA GLY A 315 -9.24 -24.45 33.23
C GLY A 315 -7.99 -24.65 32.38
N THR A 316 -8.18 -25.11 31.16
CA THR A 316 -7.10 -25.43 30.24
C THR A 316 -7.27 -24.61 28.96
N ILE A 317 -6.20 -23.97 28.51
CA ILE A 317 -6.13 -23.28 27.21
C ILE A 317 -5.44 -24.21 26.21
N ARG A 318 -6.08 -24.47 25.08
CA ARG A 318 -5.56 -25.33 24.03
C ARG A 318 -5.33 -24.54 22.76
N VAL A 319 -4.11 -24.60 22.24
CA VAL A 319 -3.73 -24.05 20.95
C VAL A 319 -3.89 -25.14 19.89
N LYS A 320 -4.86 -24.99 19.01
CA LYS A 320 -5.18 -25.96 17.94
C LYS A 320 -4.28 -25.75 16.72
N ILE A 321 -4.04 -24.50 16.39
CA ILE A 321 -3.19 -24.07 15.29
C ILE A 321 -2.28 -22.95 15.78
N CYS A 322 -0.99 -23.08 15.50
CA CYS A 322 -0.02 -22.01 15.60
C CYS A 322 0.97 -22.19 14.46
N ARG A 323 0.92 -21.31 13.48
CA ARG A 323 1.78 -21.34 12.30
C ARG A 323 2.44 -19.99 12.11
N VAL A 324 3.69 -20.01 11.67
CA VAL A 324 4.39 -18.82 11.19
C VAL A 324 4.33 -18.89 9.66
N GLU A 325 3.73 -17.88 9.08
CA GLU A 325 3.54 -17.75 7.63
C GLU A 325 4.19 -16.45 7.18
N THR A 326 4.72 -16.41 5.96
CA THR A 326 5.24 -15.17 5.37
C THR A 326 4.10 -14.47 4.65
N GLU A 327 3.81 -13.22 5.04
CA GLU A 327 2.91 -12.34 4.30
C GLU A 327 3.75 -11.46 3.38
N TYR A 328 3.69 -11.76 2.10
CA TYR A 328 4.40 -10.97 1.11
C TYR A 328 3.81 -9.57 0.97
N SER A 329 4.67 -8.55 0.96
CA SER A 329 4.31 -7.17 0.69
C SER A 329 4.20 -6.91 -0.82
N PHE A 330 3.69 -5.75 -1.21
CA PHE A 330 3.73 -5.30 -2.60
C PHE A 330 5.16 -5.29 -3.14
N LEU A 331 6.09 -4.80 -2.32
CA LEU A 331 7.49 -4.71 -2.70
C LEU A 331 8.14 -6.08 -2.90
N ASP A 332 7.77 -7.10 -2.09
CA ASP A 332 8.22 -8.47 -2.29
C ASP A 332 7.82 -9.03 -3.68
N TYR A 333 6.58 -8.73 -4.14
CA TYR A 333 6.13 -9.14 -5.48
C TYR A 333 6.89 -8.41 -6.58
N VAL A 334 7.05 -7.10 -6.47
CA VAL A 334 7.78 -6.28 -7.47
C VAL A 334 9.25 -6.71 -7.55
N MET A 335 9.93 -6.82 -6.43
CA MET A 335 11.33 -7.28 -6.34
C MET A 335 11.47 -8.75 -6.76
N GLY A 336 10.43 -9.56 -6.53
CA GLY A 336 10.34 -10.94 -6.98
C GLY A 336 10.18 -11.09 -8.48
N GLY A 337 9.98 -10.00 -9.23
CA GLY A 337 9.88 -10.00 -10.70
C GLY A 337 8.44 -9.93 -11.24
N CYS A 338 7.46 -9.55 -10.40
CA CYS A 338 6.11 -9.26 -10.87
C CYS A 338 6.14 -8.00 -11.76
N GLN A 339 5.61 -8.12 -12.97
CA GLN A 339 5.48 -7.01 -13.93
C GLN A 339 4.13 -6.33 -13.78
N ILE A 340 4.12 -5.01 -13.77
CA ILE A 340 2.88 -4.22 -13.77
C ILE A 340 2.65 -3.70 -15.18
N ASN A 341 1.72 -4.33 -15.89
CA ASN A 341 1.34 -3.97 -17.25
C ASN A 341 0.30 -2.85 -17.20
N PHE A 342 0.63 -1.70 -17.76
CA PHE A 342 -0.22 -0.52 -17.73
C PHE A 342 -0.89 -0.29 -19.07
N THR A 343 -2.22 -0.17 -19.09
CA THR A 343 -3.03 0.10 -20.28
C THR A 343 -3.83 1.38 -20.07
N VAL A 344 -3.94 2.21 -21.11
CA VAL A 344 -4.67 3.48 -21.07
C VAL A 344 -5.88 3.43 -21.99
N GLY A 345 -7.04 3.89 -21.49
CA GLY A 345 -8.24 4.18 -22.27
C GLY A 345 -8.61 5.66 -22.17
N VAL A 346 -8.78 6.31 -23.31
CA VAL A 346 -9.12 7.73 -23.38
C VAL A 346 -10.49 7.90 -24.02
N ASP A 347 -11.32 8.70 -23.39
CA ASP A 347 -12.68 9.04 -23.84
C ASP A 347 -12.63 10.03 -25.00
N PHE A 348 -13.24 9.65 -26.14
CA PHE A 348 -13.42 10.49 -27.33
C PHE A 348 -14.91 10.70 -27.64
N THR A 349 -15.74 10.81 -26.62
CA THR A 349 -17.17 11.07 -26.79
C THR A 349 -17.45 12.55 -27.04
N GLY A 350 -18.62 12.84 -27.63
CA GLY A 350 -19.01 14.18 -28.02
C GLY A 350 -19.23 15.16 -26.88
N SER A 351 -19.43 14.66 -25.65
CA SER A 351 -19.54 15.48 -24.43
C SER A 351 -18.26 16.30 -24.16
N ASN A 352 -17.12 15.84 -24.62
CA ASN A 352 -15.84 16.56 -24.52
C ASN A 352 -15.79 17.88 -25.33
N GLY A 353 -16.74 18.11 -26.21
CA GLY A 353 -16.77 19.29 -27.10
C GLY A 353 -15.83 19.18 -28.32
N ASP A 354 -15.91 20.15 -29.24
CA ASP A 354 -15.08 20.18 -30.42
C ASP A 354 -13.60 20.46 -30.05
N PRO A 355 -12.63 19.59 -30.38
CA PRO A 355 -11.22 19.78 -30.01
C PRO A 355 -10.57 21.06 -30.59
N SER A 356 -11.18 21.67 -31.59
CA SER A 356 -10.74 22.96 -32.14
C SER A 356 -11.20 24.18 -31.30
N SER A 357 -12.21 24.00 -30.45
CA SER A 357 -12.74 25.03 -29.55
C SER A 357 -11.97 25.08 -28.22
N PRO A 358 -11.61 26.28 -27.74
CA PRO A 358 -10.97 26.44 -26.40
C PRO A 358 -11.77 25.89 -25.23
N ASP A 359 -13.10 25.70 -25.37
CA ASP A 359 -13.99 25.18 -24.34
C ASP A 359 -13.99 23.65 -24.29
N SER A 360 -13.38 22.98 -25.26
CA SER A 360 -13.28 21.52 -25.29
C SER A 360 -12.27 21.02 -24.26
N LEU A 361 -12.58 19.91 -23.58
CA LEU A 361 -11.66 19.23 -22.68
C LEU A 361 -10.45 18.63 -23.42
N HIS A 362 -10.59 18.39 -24.73
CA HIS A 362 -9.50 17.96 -25.63
C HIS A 362 -8.73 19.08 -26.27
N TYR A 363 -9.06 20.35 -26.02
CA TYR A 363 -8.37 21.46 -26.65
C TYR A 363 -6.87 21.45 -26.38
N LEU A 364 -6.07 21.44 -27.44
CA LEU A 364 -4.61 21.50 -27.38
C LEU A 364 -4.14 22.95 -27.40
N SER A 365 -4.08 23.59 -26.25
CA SER A 365 -3.60 24.97 -26.13
C SER A 365 -2.11 25.07 -26.53
N PRO A 366 -1.71 26.12 -27.29
CA PRO A 366 -0.29 26.38 -27.58
C PRO A 366 0.54 26.68 -26.33
N THR A 367 -0.10 27.13 -25.25
CA THR A 367 0.56 27.58 -24.00
C THR A 367 0.19 26.77 -22.78
N GLY A 368 -0.71 25.80 -22.91
CA GLY A 368 -1.24 25.01 -21.76
C GLY A 368 -1.35 23.53 -22.08
N VAL A 369 -1.65 22.77 -21.05
CA VAL A 369 -1.88 21.32 -21.09
C VAL A 369 -3.30 21.06 -20.61
N ASN A 370 -4.09 20.29 -21.36
CA ASN A 370 -5.45 19.92 -20.96
C ASN A 370 -5.46 18.87 -19.83
N GLU A 371 -6.64 18.65 -19.23
CA GLU A 371 -6.78 17.74 -18.08
C GLU A 371 -6.43 16.28 -18.43
N TYR A 372 -6.74 15.81 -19.65
CA TYR A 372 -6.35 14.48 -20.14
C TYR A 372 -4.83 14.29 -20.13
N LEU A 373 -4.10 15.25 -20.69
CA LEU A 373 -2.64 15.21 -20.73
C LEU A 373 -2.03 15.30 -19.32
N MET A 374 -2.63 16.12 -18.44
CA MET A 374 -2.17 16.21 -17.05
C MET A 374 -2.36 14.88 -16.30
N ALA A 375 -3.51 14.23 -16.48
CA ALA A 375 -3.76 12.92 -15.86
C ALA A 375 -2.80 11.84 -16.41
N LEU A 376 -2.62 11.79 -17.74
CA LEU A 376 -1.67 10.88 -18.40
C LEU A 376 -0.25 11.03 -17.84
N TRP A 377 0.25 12.27 -17.77
CA TRP A 377 1.59 12.53 -17.25
C TRP A 377 1.73 12.20 -15.76
N SER A 378 0.73 12.58 -14.95
CA SER A 378 0.81 12.39 -13.50
C SER A 378 0.86 10.90 -13.14
N VAL A 379 -0.08 10.11 -13.64
CA VAL A 379 -0.16 8.67 -13.34
C VAL A 379 0.94 7.90 -14.07
N GLY A 380 1.10 8.15 -15.36
CA GLY A 380 2.01 7.41 -16.20
C GLY A 380 3.48 7.57 -15.81
N SER A 381 3.90 8.75 -15.31
CA SER A 381 5.28 8.96 -14.85
C SER A 381 5.68 8.04 -13.69
N VAL A 382 4.72 7.64 -12.86
CA VAL A 382 4.96 6.68 -11.76
C VAL A 382 5.01 5.26 -12.30
N VAL A 383 3.97 4.83 -13.03
CA VAL A 383 3.82 3.42 -13.42
C VAL A 383 4.86 2.95 -14.43
N GLN A 384 5.40 3.86 -15.26
CA GLN A 384 6.45 3.50 -16.23
C GLN A 384 7.75 2.97 -15.60
N ASP A 385 7.98 3.22 -14.31
CA ASP A 385 9.13 2.69 -13.59
C ASP A 385 8.94 1.22 -13.18
N TYR A 386 7.70 0.71 -13.27
CA TYR A 386 7.32 -0.65 -12.90
C TYR A 386 7.05 -1.56 -14.11
N ASP A 387 7.21 -1.06 -15.32
CA ASP A 387 7.12 -1.81 -16.57
C ASP A 387 8.50 -1.93 -17.22
N SER A 388 8.93 -3.16 -17.61
CA SER A 388 10.30 -3.41 -18.07
C SER A 388 10.55 -2.92 -19.48
N ASP A 389 9.61 -3.12 -20.39
CA ASP A 389 9.78 -2.77 -21.79
C ASP A 389 9.30 -1.35 -22.11
N LYS A 390 8.59 -0.72 -21.14
CA LYS A 390 7.98 0.62 -21.26
C LYS A 390 7.11 0.76 -22.50
N LEU A 391 6.45 -0.34 -22.88
CA LEU A 391 5.53 -0.40 -24.01
C LEU A 391 4.09 -0.49 -23.50
N PHE A 392 3.35 0.60 -23.64
CA PHE A 392 2.01 0.72 -23.06
C PHE A 392 0.94 0.66 -24.15
N PRO A 393 0.02 -0.34 -24.09
CA PRO A 393 -1.15 -0.33 -24.96
C PRO A 393 -2.02 0.89 -24.64
N ALA A 394 -2.41 1.63 -25.68
CA ALA A 394 -3.25 2.82 -25.52
C ALA A 394 -4.41 2.79 -26.52
N PHE A 395 -5.61 3.00 -25.97
CA PHE A 395 -6.87 2.93 -26.73
C PHE A 395 -7.70 4.19 -26.55
N GLY A 396 -8.49 4.49 -27.59
CA GLY A 396 -9.58 5.45 -27.52
C GLY A 396 -10.92 4.74 -27.60
N PHE A 397 -11.97 5.35 -27.05
CA PHE A 397 -13.34 4.86 -27.15
C PHE A 397 -14.35 5.98 -27.36
N GLY A 398 -15.52 5.65 -27.94
CA GLY A 398 -16.63 6.58 -28.13
C GLY A 398 -16.50 7.49 -29.37
N ALA A 399 -15.58 7.20 -30.28
CA ALA A 399 -15.39 7.98 -31.53
C ALA A 399 -15.82 7.22 -32.77
N GLN A 400 -16.14 7.97 -33.82
CA GLN A 400 -16.19 7.45 -35.19
C GLN A 400 -14.77 7.47 -35.78
N VAL A 401 -14.31 6.29 -36.23
CA VAL A 401 -12.93 6.05 -36.66
C VAL A 401 -12.88 5.75 -38.17
N PRO A 402 -11.91 6.32 -38.91
CA PRO A 402 -11.74 5.98 -40.32
C PRO A 402 -11.30 4.53 -40.51
N PRO A 403 -11.51 3.90 -41.71
CA PRO A 403 -12.02 4.52 -42.94
C PRO A 403 -13.55 4.56 -43.05
N ASP A 404 -14.25 3.70 -42.31
CA ASP A 404 -15.70 3.48 -42.42
C ASP A 404 -16.56 4.39 -41.53
N TRP A 405 -15.90 5.17 -40.65
CA TRP A 405 -16.54 6.12 -39.74
C TRP A 405 -17.61 5.48 -38.84
N GLN A 406 -17.43 4.20 -38.52
CA GLN A 406 -18.24 3.53 -37.51
C GLN A 406 -17.79 3.94 -36.12
N VAL A 407 -18.74 3.94 -35.17
CA VAL A 407 -18.43 4.16 -33.75
C VAL A 407 -17.62 3.00 -33.22
N SER A 408 -16.45 3.31 -32.67
CA SER A 408 -15.63 2.33 -31.98
C SER A 408 -15.65 2.55 -30.47
N HIS A 409 -15.85 1.48 -29.73
CA HIS A 409 -15.73 1.47 -28.27
C HIS A 409 -14.34 1.03 -27.78
N GLU A 410 -13.44 0.75 -28.73
CA GLU A 410 -12.05 0.39 -28.49
C GLU A 410 -11.28 0.50 -29.81
N PHE A 411 -10.43 1.49 -29.96
CA PHE A 411 -9.50 1.60 -31.08
C PHE A 411 -8.10 1.97 -30.60
N ALA A 412 -7.07 1.41 -31.22
CA ALA A 412 -5.69 1.75 -30.89
C ALA A 412 -5.40 3.23 -31.17
N LEU A 413 -4.88 3.99 -30.20
CA LEU A 413 -4.59 5.42 -30.37
C LEU A 413 -3.57 5.70 -31.49
N ASN A 414 -2.68 4.75 -31.75
CA ASN A 414 -1.71 4.80 -32.84
C ASN A 414 -2.27 4.29 -34.18
N PHE A 415 -3.57 3.98 -34.28
CA PHE A 415 -4.26 3.37 -35.43
C PHE A 415 -3.66 2.06 -35.93
N ASN A 416 -2.90 1.36 -35.11
CA ASN A 416 -2.36 0.03 -35.41
C ASN A 416 -2.98 -1.04 -34.52
N PRO A 417 -4.11 -1.66 -34.90
CA PRO A 417 -4.79 -2.64 -34.04
C PRO A 417 -4.00 -3.93 -33.81
N SER A 418 -3.01 -4.23 -34.67
CA SER A 418 -2.11 -5.39 -34.49
C SER A 418 -0.97 -5.06 -33.51
N ASN A 419 -0.67 -3.79 -33.25
CA ASN A 419 0.35 -3.34 -32.32
C ASN A 419 -0.04 -2.01 -31.67
N PRO A 420 -0.93 -2.01 -30.64
CA PRO A 420 -1.43 -0.81 -29.99
C PRO A 420 -0.42 -0.18 -29.00
N TYR A 421 0.79 -0.72 -28.92
CA TYR A 421 1.80 -0.30 -27.96
C TYR A 421 2.43 1.04 -28.30
N CYS A 422 2.53 1.91 -27.31
CA CYS A 422 3.18 3.21 -27.34
C CYS A 422 4.45 3.19 -26.50
N ALA A 423 5.54 3.80 -27.00
CA ALA A 423 6.82 3.83 -26.30
C ALA A 423 6.83 4.89 -25.19
N GLY A 424 6.73 4.45 -23.94
CA GLY A 424 6.65 5.32 -22.77
C GLY A 424 5.40 6.20 -22.76
N ILE A 425 5.28 7.02 -21.74
CA ILE A 425 4.15 7.97 -21.63
C ILE A 425 4.18 9.02 -22.73
N GLN A 426 5.37 9.43 -23.16
CA GLN A 426 5.49 10.34 -24.29
C GLN A 426 4.86 9.77 -25.56
N GLY A 427 5.08 8.47 -25.83
CA GLY A 427 4.47 7.81 -26.99
C GLY A 427 2.93 7.76 -26.92
N ILE A 428 2.34 7.62 -25.72
CA ILE A 428 0.87 7.71 -25.53
C ILE A 428 0.39 9.15 -25.84
N VAL A 429 1.08 10.15 -25.28
CA VAL A 429 0.76 11.58 -25.51
C VAL A 429 0.83 11.94 -26.98
N ASP A 430 1.83 11.45 -27.69
CA ASP A 430 2.00 11.72 -29.12
C ASP A 430 0.91 11.02 -29.95
N ALA A 431 0.56 9.77 -29.62
CA ALA A 431 -0.54 9.05 -30.26
C ALA A 431 -1.90 9.73 -29.99
N TYR A 432 -2.17 10.18 -28.77
CA TYR A 432 -3.36 10.93 -28.42
C TYR A 432 -3.50 12.22 -29.22
N ARG A 433 -2.43 13.01 -29.31
CA ARG A 433 -2.41 14.25 -30.10
C ARG A 433 -2.63 13.99 -31.60
N GLN A 434 -2.09 12.89 -32.11
CA GLN A 434 -2.26 12.49 -33.50
C GLN A 434 -3.66 11.95 -33.79
N ALA A 435 -4.29 11.30 -32.83
CA ALA A 435 -5.63 10.72 -32.96
C ALA A 435 -6.72 11.81 -33.03
N LEU A 436 -6.63 12.87 -32.22
CA LEU A 436 -7.66 13.91 -32.12
C LEU A 436 -8.14 14.49 -33.48
N PRO A 437 -7.28 14.87 -34.41
CA PRO A 437 -7.73 15.40 -35.73
C PRO A 437 -8.20 14.32 -36.71
N GLN A 438 -8.02 13.03 -36.39
CA GLN A 438 -8.32 11.92 -37.30
C GLN A 438 -9.64 11.21 -36.97
N VAL A 439 -10.26 11.51 -35.83
CA VAL A 439 -11.52 10.90 -35.38
C VAL A 439 -12.62 11.95 -35.28
N ARG A 440 -13.86 11.50 -35.20
CA ARG A 440 -15.00 12.35 -34.83
C ARG A 440 -15.52 11.94 -33.50
N LEU A 441 -15.52 12.85 -32.52
CA LEU A 441 -16.09 12.61 -31.22
C LEU A 441 -17.58 12.31 -31.36
N TYR A 442 -18.05 11.24 -30.67
CA TYR A 442 -19.41 10.80 -30.86
C TYR A 442 -20.04 10.27 -29.57
N GLY A 443 -19.99 9.01 -29.30
CA GLY A 443 -20.59 8.30 -28.17
C GLY A 443 -21.21 6.97 -28.61
N PRO A 444 -21.74 6.17 -27.68
CA PRO A 444 -21.84 6.36 -26.24
C PRO A 444 -20.52 6.10 -25.47
N THR A 445 -20.48 6.49 -24.18
CA THR A 445 -19.36 6.24 -23.26
C THR A 445 -19.48 4.83 -22.66
N ASN A 446 -18.84 3.86 -23.29
CA ASN A 446 -18.88 2.45 -22.89
C ASN A 446 -17.53 1.97 -22.36
N PHE A 447 -17.51 1.45 -21.14
CA PHE A 447 -16.28 0.96 -20.49
C PHE A 447 -16.12 -0.56 -20.58
N ALA A 448 -17.23 -1.33 -20.64
CA ALA A 448 -17.16 -2.79 -20.67
C ALA A 448 -16.25 -3.34 -21.77
N PRO A 449 -16.22 -2.81 -23.02
CA PRO A 449 -15.35 -3.33 -24.07
C PRO A 449 -13.87 -3.30 -23.69
N ILE A 450 -13.36 -2.15 -23.22
CA ILE A 450 -11.94 -2.00 -22.87
C ILE A 450 -11.58 -2.75 -21.57
N ILE A 451 -12.48 -2.80 -20.57
CA ILE A 451 -12.28 -3.60 -19.37
C ILE A 451 -12.14 -5.09 -19.75
N ASN A 452 -13.05 -5.59 -20.59
CA ASN A 452 -13.02 -6.96 -21.07
C ASN A 452 -11.79 -7.27 -21.94
N HIS A 453 -11.29 -6.26 -22.68
CA HIS A 453 -10.05 -6.39 -23.44
C HIS A 453 -8.86 -6.71 -22.53
N VAL A 454 -8.63 -5.87 -21.51
CA VAL A 454 -7.53 -6.06 -20.55
C VAL A 454 -7.74 -7.33 -19.72
N ALA A 455 -8.99 -7.63 -19.33
CA ALA A 455 -9.33 -8.85 -18.59
C ALA A 455 -8.93 -10.13 -19.33
N ARG A 456 -8.96 -10.15 -20.66
CA ARG A 456 -8.49 -11.32 -21.45
C ARG A 456 -7.00 -11.58 -21.27
N PHE A 457 -6.16 -10.54 -21.23
CA PHE A 457 -4.72 -10.69 -20.96
C PHE A 457 -4.46 -11.08 -19.51
N ALA A 458 -5.19 -10.47 -18.57
CA ALA A 458 -5.11 -10.82 -17.16
C ALA A 458 -5.51 -12.31 -16.93
N ALA A 459 -6.53 -12.81 -17.64
CA ALA A 459 -6.92 -14.21 -17.59
C ALA A 459 -5.83 -15.13 -18.12
N GLN A 460 -5.16 -14.77 -19.22
CA GLN A 460 -4.04 -15.55 -19.76
C GLN A 460 -2.87 -15.62 -18.76
N ALA A 461 -2.56 -14.49 -18.09
CA ALA A 461 -1.54 -14.46 -17.06
C ALA A 461 -1.94 -15.32 -15.83
N ALA A 462 -3.20 -15.25 -15.42
CA ALA A 462 -3.73 -16.07 -14.33
C ALA A 462 -3.62 -17.58 -14.60
N HIS A 463 -3.79 -18.01 -15.86
CA HIS A 463 -3.62 -19.41 -16.24
C HIS A 463 -2.19 -19.95 -16.05
N GLN A 464 -1.19 -19.08 -15.98
CA GLN A 464 0.19 -19.50 -15.69
C GLN A 464 0.38 -19.94 -14.23
N GLY A 465 -0.53 -19.58 -13.32
CA GLY A 465 -0.50 -19.97 -11.92
C GLY A 465 0.67 -19.36 -11.12
N THR A 466 1.14 -18.17 -11.54
CA THR A 466 2.30 -17.50 -10.94
C THR A 466 2.02 -16.01 -10.73
N ALA A 467 2.73 -15.40 -9.78
CA ALA A 467 2.68 -13.96 -9.53
C ALA A 467 3.59 -13.18 -10.50
N SER A 468 3.56 -13.50 -11.81
CA SER A 468 4.47 -12.91 -12.81
C SER A 468 3.96 -11.58 -13.38
N GLN A 469 2.64 -11.38 -13.45
CA GLN A 469 2.05 -10.22 -14.12
C GLN A 469 0.82 -9.72 -13.36
N TYR A 470 0.68 -8.40 -13.30
CA TYR A 470 -0.49 -7.69 -12.82
C TYR A 470 -0.86 -6.58 -13.80
N PHE A 471 -2.14 -6.32 -14.02
CA PHE A 471 -2.60 -5.38 -15.03
C PHE A 471 -3.28 -4.19 -14.36
N VAL A 472 -2.97 -2.98 -14.83
CA VAL A 472 -3.60 -1.74 -14.39
C VAL A 472 -4.18 -1.04 -15.60
N LEU A 473 -5.50 -0.89 -15.63
CA LEU A 473 -6.22 -0.14 -16.66
C LEU A 473 -6.53 1.26 -16.13
N LEU A 474 -6.01 2.30 -16.78
CA LEU A 474 -6.38 3.69 -16.55
C LEU A 474 -7.42 4.12 -17.56
N LEU A 475 -8.59 4.53 -17.11
CA LEU A 475 -9.65 5.14 -17.90
C LEU A 475 -9.71 6.64 -17.61
N LEU A 476 -9.63 7.46 -18.65
CA LEU A 476 -9.80 8.92 -18.57
C LEU A 476 -11.12 9.27 -19.28
N THR A 477 -12.04 9.93 -18.60
CA THR A 477 -13.40 10.19 -19.11
C THR A 477 -13.97 11.49 -18.57
N ASP A 478 -14.82 12.16 -19.36
CA ASP A 478 -15.46 13.43 -19.00
C ASP A 478 -16.91 13.26 -18.53
N GLY A 479 -17.47 12.07 -18.63
CA GLY A 479 -18.92 11.90 -18.43
C GLY A 479 -19.31 10.59 -17.77
N ALA A 480 -20.63 10.45 -17.59
CA ALA A 480 -21.24 9.27 -17.03
C ALA A 480 -21.11 8.08 -18.00
N VAL A 481 -20.73 6.93 -17.46
CA VAL A 481 -20.73 5.67 -18.20
C VAL A 481 -22.14 5.33 -18.69
N THR A 482 -22.26 4.96 -19.96
CA THR A 482 -23.56 4.66 -20.60
C THR A 482 -23.95 3.20 -20.42
N ASP A 483 -22.99 2.28 -20.47
CA ASP A 483 -23.19 0.83 -20.35
C ASP A 483 -23.00 0.34 -18.90
N VAL A 484 -23.64 1.03 -17.93
CA VAL A 484 -23.46 0.81 -16.47
C VAL A 484 -23.54 -0.66 -16.08
N GLU A 485 -24.58 -1.40 -16.56
CA GLU A 485 -24.76 -2.80 -16.19
C GLU A 485 -23.70 -3.71 -16.82
N ALA A 486 -23.35 -3.49 -18.10
CA ALA A 486 -22.28 -4.24 -18.76
C ALA A 486 -20.92 -3.96 -18.13
N THR A 487 -20.65 -2.70 -17.75
CA THR A 487 -19.46 -2.29 -17.01
C THR A 487 -19.39 -2.96 -15.65
N ARG A 488 -20.50 -2.99 -14.91
CA ARG A 488 -20.61 -3.67 -13.61
C ARG A 488 -20.31 -5.17 -13.74
N GLU A 489 -20.88 -5.84 -14.74
CA GLU A 489 -20.60 -7.26 -15.03
C GLU A 489 -19.12 -7.48 -15.39
N ALA A 490 -18.54 -6.60 -16.20
CA ALA A 490 -17.12 -6.67 -16.58
C ALA A 490 -16.20 -6.51 -15.35
N VAL A 491 -16.49 -5.55 -14.45
CA VAL A 491 -15.74 -5.33 -13.21
C VAL A 491 -15.87 -6.54 -12.27
N VAL A 492 -17.08 -7.07 -12.06
CA VAL A 492 -17.29 -8.25 -11.22
C VAL A 492 -16.55 -9.47 -11.78
N HIS A 493 -16.55 -9.67 -13.09
CA HIS A 493 -15.75 -10.74 -13.73
C HIS A 493 -14.25 -10.49 -13.51
N ALA A 494 -13.77 -9.27 -13.79
CA ALA A 494 -12.36 -8.88 -13.66
C ALA A 494 -11.85 -8.93 -12.21
N SER A 495 -12.74 -8.82 -11.21
CA SER A 495 -12.37 -8.91 -9.80
C SER A 495 -11.73 -10.27 -9.41
N ASN A 496 -11.91 -11.31 -10.25
CA ASN A 496 -11.28 -12.62 -10.11
C ASN A 496 -9.91 -12.72 -10.82
N LEU A 497 -9.41 -11.64 -11.41
CA LEU A 497 -8.20 -11.62 -12.24
C LEU A 497 -7.13 -10.70 -11.63
N PRO A 498 -5.84 -10.86 -12.02
CA PRO A 498 -4.75 -10.00 -11.54
C PRO A 498 -4.80 -8.61 -12.21
N MET A 499 -5.84 -7.83 -11.92
CA MET A 499 -5.98 -6.48 -12.47
C MET A 499 -6.67 -5.50 -11.53
N SER A 500 -6.40 -4.22 -11.78
CA SER A 500 -7.05 -3.05 -11.19
C SER A 500 -7.57 -2.13 -12.29
N VAL A 501 -8.62 -1.39 -12.00
CA VAL A 501 -9.21 -0.39 -12.90
C VAL A 501 -9.19 0.96 -12.19
N ILE A 502 -8.54 1.92 -12.79
CA ILE A 502 -8.45 3.30 -12.31
C ILE A 502 -9.29 4.18 -13.23
N ILE A 503 -10.20 4.95 -12.69
CA ILE A 503 -11.03 5.88 -13.44
C ILE A 503 -10.71 7.30 -12.98
N VAL A 504 -10.25 8.16 -13.88
CA VAL A 504 -10.05 9.58 -13.63
C VAL A 504 -11.11 10.38 -14.37
N GLY A 505 -11.99 11.04 -13.61
CA GLY A 505 -13.02 11.91 -14.17
C GLY A 505 -12.46 13.31 -14.44
N VAL A 506 -12.39 13.71 -15.71
CA VAL A 506 -11.96 15.06 -16.16
C VAL A 506 -13.17 15.96 -16.35
N GLY A 507 -12.99 17.28 -16.23
CA GLY A 507 -14.08 18.25 -16.35
C GLY A 507 -15.03 18.28 -15.16
N GLY A 508 -16.27 18.77 -15.41
CA GLY A 508 -17.25 19.12 -14.37
C GLY A 508 -18.52 18.27 -14.32
N ALA A 509 -18.55 17.12 -15.03
CA ALA A 509 -19.73 16.28 -15.10
C ALA A 509 -20.12 15.63 -13.74
N ASP A 510 -21.32 15.02 -13.73
CA ASP A 510 -21.77 14.19 -12.63
C ASP A 510 -21.15 12.78 -12.74
N PHE A 511 -20.43 12.37 -11.71
CA PHE A 511 -19.71 11.11 -11.65
C PHE A 511 -20.35 10.10 -10.66
N GLU A 512 -21.61 10.29 -10.25
CA GLU A 512 -22.26 9.41 -9.28
C GLU A 512 -22.19 7.92 -9.67
N ALA A 513 -22.37 7.61 -10.95
CA ALA A 513 -22.29 6.23 -11.45
C ALA A 513 -20.88 5.62 -11.27
N MET A 514 -19.82 6.43 -11.34
CA MET A 514 -18.44 5.98 -11.14
C MET A 514 -18.09 5.87 -9.66
N GLU A 515 -18.63 6.75 -8.83
CA GLU A 515 -18.54 6.62 -7.37
C GLU A 515 -19.24 5.35 -6.87
N GLN A 516 -20.29 4.88 -7.59
CA GLN A 516 -20.95 3.59 -7.29
C GLN A 516 -20.16 2.37 -7.78
N LEU A 517 -19.29 2.52 -8.80
CA LEU A 517 -18.37 1.45 -9.25
C LEU A 517 -17.19 1.31 -8.31
N ASP A 518 -16.77 2.39 -7.66
CA ASP A 518 -15.76 2.43 -6.59
C ASP A 518 -16.40 1.91 -5.30
N ALA A 519 -16.22 0.63 -5.03
CA ALA A 519 -16.98 -0.16 -4.07
C ALA A 519 -16.64 0.11 -2.58
N ASP A 520 -16.25 1.34 -2.22
CA ASP A 520 -15.94 1.80 -0.85
C ASP A 520 -17.04 1.45 0.20
N GLY A 521 -18.29 1.28 -0.25
CA GLY A 521 -19.45 0.98 0.60
C GLY A 521 -19.76 -0.51 0.82
N GLY A 522 -19.06 -1.41 0.11
CA GLY A 522 -19.30 -2.85 0.14
C GLY A 522 -19.11 -3.49 -1.23
N PRO A 523 -19.09 -4.83 -1.35
CA PRO A 523 -18.79 -5.50 -2.60
C PRO A 523 -19.79 -5.14 -3.70
N LEU A 524 -19.27 -4.84 -4.89
CA LEU A 524 -20.05 -4.59 -6.10
C LEU A 524 -20.82 -5.86 -6.48
N HIS A 525 -22.08 -5.74 -6.86
CA HIS A 525 -22.93 -6.87 -7.27
C HIS A 525 -23.45 -6.67 -8.69
N THR A 526 -23.47 -7.73 -9.48
CA THR A 526 -24.19 -7.76 -10.75
C THR A 526 -25.70 -7.74 -10.52
N ARG A 527 -26.48 -7.48 -11.58
CA ARG A 527 -27.94 -7.58 -11.56
C ARG A 527 -28.45 -8.98 -11.20
N SER A 528 -27.68 -10.02 -11.52
CA SER A 528 -27.95 -11.41 -11.14
C SER A 528 -27.63 -11.75 -9.69
N GLY A 529 -27.05 -10.80 -8.91
CA GLY A 529 -26.68 -10.98 -7.50
C GLY A 529 -25.26 -11.56 -7.30
N GLN A 530 -24.45 -11.73 -8.35
CA GLN A 530 -23.06 -12.15 -8.20
C GLN A 530 -22.24 -11.01 -7.60
N ALA A 531 -21.53 -11.27 -6.50
CA ALA A 531 -20.65 -10.31 -5.87
C ALA A 531 -19.25 -10.29 -6.51
N ALA A 532 -18.61 -9.13 -6.54
CA ALA A 532 -17.20 -9.02 -6.84
C ALA A 532 -16.36 -9.77 -5.79
N ALA A 533 -15.34 -10.49 -6.23
CA ALA A 533 -14.44 -11.25 -5.35
C ALA A 533 -13.57 -10.33 -4.49
N ARG A 534 -13.23 -9.15 -5.00
CA ARG A 534 -12.48 -8.09 -4.35
C ARG A 534 -12.82 -6.74 -4.99
N ASP A 535 -12.50 -5.67 -4.30
CA ASP A 535 -12.49 -4.35 -4.90
C ASP A 535 -11.29 -4.21 -5.84
N ILE A 536 -11.53 -3.70 -7.06
CA ILE A 536 -10.54 -3.47 -8.10
C ILE A 536 -10.63 -2.10 -8.74
N VAL A 537 -11.60 -1.26 -8.35
CA VAL A 537 -11.89 0.03 -8.97
C VAL A 537 -11.49 1.14 -8.03
N GLN A 538 -10.74 2.12 -8.54
CA GLN A 538 -10.48 3.39 -7.87
C GLN A 538 -10.99 4.52 -8.77
N PHE A 539 -11.92 5.33 -8.28
CA PHE A 539 -12.41 6.52 -8.96
C PHE A 539 -11.88 7.80 -8.33
N VAL A 540 -11.36 8.70 -9.16
CA VAL A 540 -10.83 10.00 -8.70
C VAL A 540 -11.25 11.12 -9.65
N PRO A 541 -12.04 12.11 -9.19
CA PRO A 541 -12.34 13.28 -10.01
C PRO A 541 -11.15 14.25 -10.04
N TYR A 542 -10.63 14.54 -11.26
CA TYR A 542 -9.47 15.41 -11.49
C TYR A 542 -9.65 16.81 -10.89
N ARG A 543 -10.89 17.34 -10.90
CA ARG A 543 -11.22 18.67 -10.33
C ARG A 543 -10.76 18.88 -8.89
N ARG A 544 -10.53 17.81 -8.11
CA ARG A 544 -9.97 17.91 -6.75
C ARG A 544 -8.47 18.28 -6.74
N PHE A 545 -7.79 18.19 -7.88
CA PHE A 545 -6.33 18.32 -8.00
C PHE A 545 -5.89 19.50 -8.90
N GLN A 546 -6.80 20.31 -9.44
CA GLN A 546 -6.49 21.44 -10.32
C GLN A 546 -5.48 22.44 -9.73
N ASN A 547 -5.47 22.61 -8.39
CA ASN A 547 -4.55 23.49 -7.66
C ASN A 547 -3.54 22.71 -6.79
N ALA A 548 -3.45 21.39 -6.94
CA ALA A 548 -2.53 20.55 -6.20
C ALA A 548 -1.23 20.29 -6.99
N PRO A 549 -0.14 19.91 -6.32
CA PRO A 549 1.04 19.39 -7.00
C PRO A 549 0.67 18.18 -7.89
N ARG A 550 1.37 18.02 -9.02
CA ARG A 550 1.10 16.92 -9.98
C ARG A 550 1.15 15.54 -9.34
N GLU A 551 2.05 15.38 -8.37
CA GLU A 551 2.27 14.15 -7.62
C GLU A 551 1.05 13.75 -6.77
N ALA A 552 0.23 14.72 -6.34
CA ALA A 552 -0.92 14.46 -5.50
C ALA A 552 -2.01 13.63 -6.22
N LEU A 553 -2.21 13.84 -7.52
CA LEU A 553 -3.12 13.02 -8.31
C LEU A 553 -2.63 11.57 -8.37
N ALA A 554 -1.36 11.35 -8.73
CA ALA A 554 -0.78 10.00 -8.80
C ALA A 554 -0.85 9.28 -7.45
N GLN A 555 -0.54 9.98 -6.36
CA GLN A 555 -0.62 9.43 -5.01
C GLN A 555 -2.02 8.92 -4.66
N THR A 556 -3.06 9.68 -5.02
CA THR A 556 -4.45 9.29 -4.74
C THR A 556 -4.92 8.16 -5.65
N VAL A 557 -4.63 8.27 -6.93
CA VAL A 557 -5.08 7.33 -7.97
C VAL A 557 -4.44 5.95 -7.83
N LEU A 558 -3.18 5.89 -7.39
CA LEU A 558 -2.41 4.65 -7.25
C LEU A 558 -2.44 4.05 -5.83
N ALA A 559 -3.07 4.72 -4.87
CA ALA A 559 -3.02 4.33 -3.46
C ALA A 559 -3.48 2.90 -3.18
N GLU A 560 -4.46 2.39 -3.93
CA GLU A 560 -5.05 1.07 -3.70
C GLU A 560 -4.36 -0.05 -4.47
N VAL A 561 -3.65 0.25 -5.55
CA VAL A 561 -3.01 -0.76 -6.42
C VAL A 561 -2.13 -1.74 -5.63
N PRO A 562 -1.26 -1.30 -4.69
CA PRO A 562 -0.45 -2.23 -3.88
C PRO A 562 -1.30 -3.23 -3.09
N THR A 563 -2.36 -2.76 -2.43
CA THR A 563 -3.26 -3.62 -1.63
C THR A 563 -4.06 -4.56 -2.52
N GLN A 564 -4.55 -4.07 -3.66
CA GLN A 564 -5.30 -4.86 -4.63
C GLN A 564 -4.43 -5.97 -5.25
N LEU A 565 -3.17 -5.70 -5.58
CA LEU A 565 -2.22 -6.69 -6.08
C LEU A 565 -1.92 -7.77 -5.04
N VAL A 566 -1.54 -7.36 -3.82
CA VAL A 566 -1.21 -8.29 -2.74
C VAL A 566 -2.40 -9.16 -2.36
N SER A 567 -3.61 -8.58 -2.25
CA SER A 567 -4.82 -9.32 -1.92
C SER A 567 -5.15 -10.39 -2.96
N TYR A 568 -4.95 -10.09 -4.25
CA TYR A 568 -5.15 -11.07 -5.32
C TYR A 568 -4.19 -12.24 -5.21
N PHE A 569 -2.87 -12.00 -5.20
CA PHE A 569 -1.89 -13.08 -5.18
C PHE A 569 -1.95 -13.90 -3.88
N ARG A 570 -2.25 -13.26 -2.76
CA ARG A 570 -2.49 -13.94 -1.48
C ARG A 570 -3.71 -14.87 -1.53
N ALA A 571 -4.82 -14.41 -2.13
CA ALA A 571 -6.02 -15.24 -2.30
C ALA A 571 -5.77 -16.47 -3.18
N GLN A 572 -4.88 -16.35 -4.19
CA GLN A 572 -4.44 -17.46 -5.02
C GLN A 572 -3.39 -18.35 -4.35
N GLY A 573 -2.79 -17.93 -3.23
CA GLY A 573 -1.67 -18.63 -2.59
C GLY A 573 -0.36 -18.57 -3.39
N TRP A 574 -0.19 -17.55 -4.25
CA TRP A 574 1.00 -17.40 -5.09
C TRP A 574 2.06 -16.53 -4.41
N ALA A 575 3.24 -17.11 -4.21
CA ALA A 575 4.41 -16.39 -3.72
C ALA A 575 5.10 -15.59 -4.85
N PRO A 576 5.94 -14.59 -4.52
CA PRO A 576 6.85 -13.95 -5.48
C PRO A 576 7.69 -14.97 -6.25
N LEU A 577 8.02 -14.68 -7.51
CA LEU A 577 8.75 -15.62 -8.39
C LEU A 577 10.15 -15.94 -7.90
N LYS A 578 10.86 -14.93 -7.38
CA LYS A 578 12.16 -15.08 -6.75
C LYS A 578 12.00 -14.81 -5.25
N PRO A 579 12.08 -15.82 -4.38
CA PRO A 579 12.13 -15.56 -2.94
C PRO A 579 13.34 -14.69 -2.64
N LEU A 580 13.14 -13.60 -1.92
CA LEU A 580 14.24 -12.81 -1.39
C LEU A 580 15.09 -13.71 -0.48
N PRO A 581 16.44 -13.56 -0.47
CA PRO A 581 17.27 -14.30 0.46
C PRO A 581 16.79 -14.00 1.90
N PRO A 582 16.72 -15.00 2.78
CA PRO A 582 16.29 -14.79 4.16
C PRO A 582 17.18 -13.72 4.78
N SER A 583 16.56 -12.75 5.45
CA SER A 583 17.31 -11.67 6.12
C SER A 583 18.38 -12.29 7.02
N ALA A 584 19.62 -11.79 6.96
CA ALA A 584 20.82 -12.33 7.59
C ALA A 584 20.80 -12.34 9.15
N LYS A 585 19.64 -12.60 9.76
CA LYS A 585 19.41 -12.68 11.21
C LYS A 585 18.76 -13.98 11.69
N ASP A 586 18.79 -15.05 10.90
CA ASP A 586 18.47 -16.39 11.42
C ASP A 586 19.78 -17.12 11.78
N PRO A 587 20.20 -17.15 13.06
CA PRO A 587 21.38 -17.93 13.49
C PRO A 587 21.13 -19.44 13.53
N ALA A 588 19.98 -19.92 13.06
CA ALA A 588 19.54 -21.31 13.22
C ALA A 588 19.78 -22.24 12.03
N GLN A 589 20.41 -21.78 10.92
CA GLN A 589 20.77 -22.65 9.80
C GLN A 589 22.22 -22.48 9.37
N ALA A 590 23.16 -22.67 10.30
CA ALA A 590 24.51 -23.03 9.93
C ALA A 590 24.56 -24.53 9.61
N PRO A 591 25.05 -24.96 8.44
CA PRO A 591 25.24 -26.39 8.18
C PRO A 591 26.29 -26.91 9.16
N GLN A 592 25.91 -27.93 9.93
CA GLN A 592 26.87 -28.71 10.70
C GLN A 592 27.77 -29.42 9.69
N ALA A 593 29.06 -29.05 9.73
CA ALA A 593 30.14 -29.71 9.01
C ALA A 593 30.48 -31.06 9.63
#